data_1709cf41da87fc0602af818cbb3b02e9
#
_entry.id   1709cf41da87fc0602af818cbb3b02e9
#
_cell.length_a   1.000
_cell.length_b   1.000
_cell.length_c   1.000
_cell.angle_alpha   90.00
_cell.angle_beta   90.00
_cell.angle_gamma   90.00
#
_symmetry.space_group_name_H-M   'P 1'
#
loop_
_entity.id
_entity.type
_entity.pdbx_description
1 polymer ?
#
loop_
_entity_poly.entity_id
_entity_poly.type
_entity_poly.pdbx_seq_one_letter_code
_entity_poly.pdbx_strand_id
1 'polypeptide(L)'
;MKPNKHRYFTSESVTEGHPDKMCDQISDAILDAILALDPDARVACETVVCTGTVFVMGQITTTAVVDYAQIVRNTVRNIGYTRAKYGFDADSCGVIISLDKQSPDIARGVDKSDEYRDRGEILDMYLSLIHISEPTRP
;
A
#
# COMPACT_ATOMS: atom_id res chain seq x y z
N MET A 1 33.94 9.85 30.00
CA MET A 1 33.78 8.97 28.83
C MET A 1 32.31 8.98 28.46
N LYS A 2 31.96 9.44 27.25
CA LYS A 2 30.56 9.33 26.77
C LYS A 2 30.31 7.85 26.45
N PRO A 3 29.18 7.26 26.90
CA PRO A 3 28.90 5.88 26.57
C PRO A 3 28.76 5.74 25.03
N ASN A 4 29.46 4.76 24.48
CA ASN A 4 29.41 4.45 23.05
C ASN A 4 27.98 3.90 22.74
N LYS A 5 27.12 4.74 22.19
CA LYS A 5 25.76 4.33 21.83
C LYS A 5 25.82 3.53 20.53
N HIS A 6 25.78 2.21 20.66
CA HIS A 6 25.58 1.34 19.51
C HIS A 6 24.17 1.58 18.95
N ARG A 7 24.07 1.76 17.64
CA ARG A 7 22.82 1.76 16.90
C ARG A 7 22.77 0.50 16.07
N TYR A 8 21.69 -0.24 16.19
CA TYR A 8 21.44 -1.43 15.40
C TYR A 8 20.54 -1.04 14.22
N PHE A 9 20.88 -1.56 13.05
CA PHE A 9 20.07 -1.43 11.83
C PHE A 9 19.84 -2.83 11.28
N THR A 10 18.61 -3.12 10.87
CA THR A 10 18.23 -4.39 10.26
C THR A 10 17.67 -4.13 8.87
N SER A 11 17.88 -5.08 7.97
CA SER A 11 17.37 -5.06 6.62
C SER A 11 16.93 -6.47 6.24
N GLU A 12 15.76 -6.57 5.61
CA GLU A 12 15.20 -7.83 5.14
C GLU A 12 14.92 -7.75 3.63
N SER A 13 15.01 -8.90 2.98
CA SER A 13 14.60 -9.07 1.59
C SER A 13 13.98 -10.44 1.41
N VAL A 14 12.83 -10.50 0.77
CA VAL A 14 12.11 -11.74 0.51
C VAL A 14 11.97 -11.99 -1.00
N THR A 15 11.89 -13.26 -1.39
CA THR A 15 11.74 -13.68 -2.78
C THR A 15 10.28 -13.67 -3.22
N GLU A 16 10.05 -13.78 -4.53
CA GLU A 16 8.71 -13.97 -5.08
C GLU A 16 8.01 -15.19 -4.46
N GLY A 17 6.71 -15.06 -4.26
CA GLY A 17 5.89 -16.08 -3.59
C GLY A 17 5.91 -16.03 -2.06
N HIS A 18 6.81 -15.23 -1.44
CA HIS A 18 6.71 -14.92 -0.03
C HIS A 18 5.45 -14.08 0.23
N PRO A 19 4.70 -14.29 1.32
CA PRO A 19 3.49 -13.53 1.61
C PRO A 19 3.66 -12.01 1.55
N ASP A 20 4.71 -11.48 2.15
CA ASP A 20 4.99 -10.04 2.15
C ASP A 20 5.20 -9.51 0.74
N LYS A 21 5.96 -10.24 -0.10
CA LYS A 21 6.18 -9.85 -1.50
C LYS A 21 4.89 -9.93 -2.32
N MET A 22 4.05 -10.92 -2.05
CA MET A 22 2.72 -11.02 -2.69
C MET A 22 1.85 -9.82 -2.33
N CYS A 23 1.85 -9.39 -1.07
CA CYS A 23 1.11 -8.21 -0.61
C CYS A 23 1.56 -6.96 -1.34
N ASP A 24 2.87 -6.72 -1.43
CA ASP A 24 3.44 -5.61 -2.19
C ASP A 24 3.00 -5.64 -3.66
N GLN A 25 3.18 -6.77 -4.32
CA GLN A 25 2.84 -6.92 -5.74
C GLN A 25 1.35 -6.73 -6.02
N ILE A 26 0.48 -7.14 -5.11
CA ILE A 26 -0.97 -6.93 -5.25
C ILE A 26 -1.31 -5.45 -5.06
N SER A 27 -0.77 -4.81 -4.03
CA SER A 27 -0.99 -3.39 -3.77
C SER A 27 -0.48 -2.52 -4.92
N ASP A 28 0.71 -2.82 -5.45
CA ASP A 28 1.30 -2.14 -6.61
C ASP A 28 0.45 -2.34 -7.88
N ALA A 29 -0.03 -3.55 -8.14
CA ALA A 29 -0.87 -3.83 -9.30
C ALA A 29 -2.21 -3.07 -9.27
N ILE A 30 -2.78 -2.89 -8.08
CA ILE A 30 -3.98 -2.07 -7.88
C ILE A 30 -3.67 -0.59 -8.13
N LEU A 31 -2.56 -0.09 -7.57
CA LEU A 31 -2.09 1.27 -7.78
C LEU A 31 -1.88 1.56 -9.28
N ASP A 32 -1.14 0.71 -9.97
CA ASP A 32 -0.86 0.85 -11.40
C ASP A 32 -2.14 0.87 -12.25
N ALA A 33 -3.08 -0.02 -11.96
CA ALA A 33 -4.35 -0.09 -12.68
C ALA A 33 -5.20 1.17 -12.51
N ILE A 34 -5.17 1.77 -11.32
CA ILE A 34 -5.88 3.02 -11.03
C ILE A 34 -5.20 4.20 -11.71
N LEU A 35 -3.88 4.35 -11.53
CA LEU A 35 -3.13 5.49 -12.09
C LEU A 35 -3.11 5.49 -13.62
N ALA A 36 -3.21 4.32 -14.25
CA ALA A 36 -3.35 4.22 -15.71
C ALA A 36 -4.63 4.89 -16.25
N LEU A 37 -5.70 4.97 -15.45
CA LEU A 37 -6.99 5.54 -15.79
C LEU A 37 -7.23 6.92 -15.16
N ASP A 38 -6.64 7.16 -14.02
CA ASP A 38 -6.80 8.38 -13.21
C ASP A 38 -5.45 8.74 -12.57
N PRO A 39 -4.61 9.51 -13.28
CA PRO A 39 -3.29 9.91 -12.78
C PRO A 39 -3.31 10.77 -11.51
N ASP A 40 -4.44 11.40 -11.21
CA ASP A 40 -4.63 12.24 -10.02
C ASP A 40 -5.24 11.46 -8.84
N ALA A 41 -5.41 10.14 -8.98
CA ALA A 41 -5.97 9.30 -7.93
C ALA A 41 -5.09 9.31 -6.68
N ARG A 42 -5.76 9.15 -5.53
CA ARG A 42 -5.11 8.97 -4.23
C ARG A 42 -5.38 7.56 -3.76
N VAL A 43 -4.31 6.80 -3.64
CA VAL A 43 -4.38 5.37 -3.36
C VAL A 43 -3.56 5.05 -2.13
N ALA A 44 -4.23 4.70 -1.04
CA ALA A 44 -3.65 4.07 0.14
C ALA A 44 -4.24 2.67 0.24
N CYS A 45 -3.56 1.70 -0.36
CA CYS A 45 -4.01 0.32 -0.48
C CYS A 45 -3.06 -0.62 0.23
N GLU A 46 -3.58 -1.33 1.20
CA GLU A 46 -2.86 -2.35 1.97
C GLU A 46 -3.41 -3.73 1.64
N THR A 47 -2.52 -4.71 1.60
CA THR A 47 -2.88 -6.10 1.33
C THR A 47 -2.36 -7.01 2.43
N VAL A 48 -3.17 -7.98 2.82
CA VAL A 48 -2.78 -9.08 3.71
C VAL A 48 -3.14 -10.40 3.05
N VAL A 49 -2.23 -11.37 3.09
CA VAL A 49 -2.47 -12.72 2.59
C VAL A 49 -2.34 -13.73 3.71
N CYS A 50 -3.19 -14.73 3.67
CA CYS A 50 -3.08 -15.94 4.48
C CYS A 50 -3.44 -17.14 3.60
N THR A 51 -3.33 -18.37 4.15
CA THR A 51 -3.63 -19.57 3.35
C THR A 51 -5.01 -19.46 2.68
N GLY A 52 -5.00 -19.46 1.35
CA GLY A 52 -6.21 -19.45 0.54
C GLY A 52 -7.00 -18.15 0.51
N THR A 53 -6.50 -17.05 1.08
CA THR A 53 -7.26 -15.79 1.15
C THR A 53 -6.37 -14.57 0.97
N VAL A 54 -6.86 -13.60 0.18
CA VAL A 54 -6.30 -12.25 0.06
C VAL A 54 -7.31 -11.27 0.64
N PHE A 55 -6.84 -10.37 1.48
CA PHE A 55 -7.61 -9.27 2.03
C PHE A 55 -6.98 -7.95 1.57
N VAL A 56 -7.76 -7.14 0.84
CA VAL A 56 -7.36 -5.81 0.38
C VAL A 56 -8.15 -4.78 1.15
N MET A 57 -7.48 -3.83 1.78
CA MET A 57 -8.10 -2.79 2.58
C MET A 57 -7.42 -1.44 2.34
N GLY A 58 -8.10 -0.37 2.71
CA GLY A 58 -7.51 0.96 2.67
C GLY A 58 -8.47 2.05 2.25
N GLN A 59 -7.90 3.14 1.77
CA GLN A 59 -8.64 4.32 1.35
C GLN A 59 -8.21 4.75 -0.04
N ILE A 60 -9.17 4.85 -0.96
CA ILE A 60 -8.91 5.23 -2.34
C ILE A 60 -9.88 6.33 -2.76
N THR A 61 -9.34 7.42 -3.30
CA THR A 61 -10.13 8.46 -3.96
C THR A 61 -9.74 8.49 -5.42
N THR A 62 -10.65 8.08 -6.29
CA THR A 62 -10.43 8.00 -7.73
C THR A 62 -11.74 8.11 -8.51
N THR A 63 -11.62 8.51 -9.77
CA THR A 63 -12.69 8.44 -10.78
C THR A 63 -12.61 7.15 -11.60
N ALA A 64 -11.49 6.42 -11.51
CA ALA A 64 -11.30 5.14 -12.20
C ALA A 64 -12.23 4.05 -11.66
N VAL A 65 -12.70 3.21 -12.56
CA VAL A 65 -13.45 1.99 -12.21
C VAL A 65 -12.62 0.79 -12.62
N VAL A 66 -12.17 0.02 -11.63
CA VAL A 66 -11.32 -1.16 -11.83
C VAL A 66 -11.93 -2.38 -11.14
N ASP A 67 -11.66 -3.56 -11.68
CA ASP A 67 -12.02 -4.84 -11.04
C ASP A 67 -10.89 -5.29 -10.12
N TYR A 68 -10.96 -4.88 -8.87
CA TYR A 68 -9.97 -5.22 -7.84
C TYR A 68 -9.76 -6.73 -7.70
N ALA A 69 -10.86 -7.49 -7.70
CA ALA A 69 -10.77 -8.94 -7.53
C ALA A 69 -10.04 -9.60 -8.71
N GLN A 70 -10.27 -9.12 -9.92
CA GLN A 70 -9.59 -9.63 -11.10
C GLN A 70 -8.09 -9.26 -11.10
N ILE A 71 -7.75 -8.05 -10.67
CA ILE A 71 -6.36 -7.60 -10.52
C ILE A 71 -5.63 -8.50 -9.53
N VAL A 72 -6.21 -8.75 -8.36
CA VAL A 72 -5.66 -9.66 -7.34
C VAL A 72 -5.40 -11.04 -7.93
N ARG A 73 -6.42 -11.64 -8.58
CA ARG A 73 -6.30 -12.98 -9.16
C ARG A 73 -5.23 -13.07 -10.25
N ASN A 74 -5.13 -12.04 -11.09
CA ASN A 74 -4.12 -11.99 -12.14
C ASN A 74 -2.71 -11.90 -11.53
N THR A 75 -2.53 -11.08 -10.50
CA THR A 75 -1.24 -10.95 -9.81
C THR A 75 -0.83 -12.26 -9.15
N VAL A 76 -1.73 -12.90 -8.41
CA VAL A 76 -1.50 -14.21 -7.78
C VAL A 76 -1.15 -15.27 -8.82
N ARG A 77 -1.82 -15.26 -9.97
CA ARG A 77 -1.53 -16.19 -11.10
C ARG A 77 -0.15 -15.94 -11.69
N ASN A 78 0.22 -14.68 -11.90
CA ASN A 78 1.52 -14.29 -12.46
C ASN A 78 2.69 -14.66 -11.53
N ILE A 79 2.48 -14.62 -10.22
CA ILE A 79 3.45 -15.10 -9.22
C ILE A 79 3.66 -16.63 -9.34
N GLY A 80 2.66 -17.36 -9.83
CA GLY A 80 2.75 -18.81 -10.06
C GLY A 80 1.85 -19.66 -9.18
N TYR A 81 0.98 -19.06 -8.37
CA TYR A 81 0.00 -19.79 -7.58
C TYR A 81 -1.24 -20.16 -8.41
N THR A 82 -1.10 -21.23 -9.17
CA THR A 82 -2.10 -21.72 -10.14
C THR A 82 -2.70 -23.08 -9.79
N ARG A 83 -2.40 -23.60 -8.58
CA ARG A 83 -2.86 -24.93 -8.16
C ARG A 83 -3.10 -24.97 -6.67
N ALA A 84 -4.30 -25.39 -6.27
CA ALA A 84 -4.72 -25.49 -4.87
C ALA A 84 -3.79 -26.33 -3.99
N LYS A 85 -3.03 -27.28 -4.56
CA LYS A 85 -2.04 -28.10 -3.82
C LYS A 85 -0.93 -27.29 -3.16
N TYR A 86 -0.71 -26.06 -3.57
CA TYR A 86 0.29 -25.17 -2.96
C TYR A 86 -0.26 -24.41 -1.74
N GLY A 87 -1.51 -24.67 -1.34
CA GLY A 87 -2.19 -23.94 -0.27
C GLY A 87 -2.73 -22.56 -0.71
N PHE A 88 -2.48 -22.18 -1.96
CA PHE A 88 -2.91 -20.93 -2.57
C PHE A 88 -3.13 -21.14 -4.07
N ASP A 89 -4.20 -20.55 -4.61
CA ASP A 89 -4.57 -20.69 -6.02
C ASP A 89 -5.37 -19.47 -6.48
N ALA A 90 -4.94 -18.84 -7.55
CA ALA A 90 -5.52 -17.64 -8.10
C ALA A 90 -7.02 -17.75 -8.41
N ASP A 91 -7.47 -18.93 -8.83
CA ASP A 91 -8.86 -19.14 -9.25
C ASP A 91 -9.80 -19.42 -8.09
N SER A 92 -9.29 -20.08 -7.02
CA SER A 92 -10.10 -20.56 -5.90
C SER A 92 -9.87 -19.80 -4.59
N CYS A 93 -8.84 -18.94 -4.48
CA CYS A 93 -8.61 -18.18 -3.27
C CYS A 93 -9.77 -17.21 -2.98
N GLY A 94 -10.05 -17.00 -1.70
CA GLY A 94 -10.95 -15.93 -1.26
C GLY A 94 -10.31 -14.57 -1.54
N VAL A 95 -11.09 -13.64 -2.07
CA VAL A 95 -10.67 -12.23 -2.23
C VAL A 95 -11.68 -11.36 -1.52
N ILE A 96 -11.23 -10.65 -0.50
CA ILE A 96 -12.05 -9.76 0.31
C ILE A 96 -11.55 -8.33 0.08
N ILE A 97 -12.45 -7.45 -0.33
CA ILE A 97 -12.16 -6.04 -0.62
C ILE A 97 -12.90 -5.17 0.38
N SER A 98 -12.15 -4.33 1.11
CA SER A 98 -12.66 -3.37 2.08
C SER A 98 -11.98 -2.01 1.84
N LEU A 99 -12.48 -1.29 0.84
CA LEU A 99 -11.94 -0.01 0.40
C LEU A 99 -12.95 1.10 0.59
N ASP A 100 -12.54 2.16 1.27
CA ASP A 100 -13.32 3.36 1.53
C ASP A 100 -12.75 4.58 0.79
N LYS A 101 -13.50 5.68 0.76
CA LYS A 101 -12.96 6.97 0.29
C LYS A 101 -12.08 7.58 1.38
N GLN A 102 -10.98 8.19 0.97
CA GLN A 102 -10.10 8.92 1.88
C GLN A 102 -10.86 10.04 2.59
N SER A 103 -10.61 10.18 3.90
CA SER A 103 -11.17 11.28 4.69
C SER A 103 -10.71 12.64 4.14
N PRO A 104 -11.62 13.62 3.98
CA PRO A 104 -11.25 14.97 3.56
C PRO A 104 -10.24 15.66 4.48
N ASP A 105 -10.22 15.30 5.74
CA ASP A 105 -9.28 15.89 6.72
C ASP A 105 -7.87 15.34 6.53
N ILE A 106 -7.73 14.04 6.26
CA ILE A 106 -6.45 13.41 5.88
C ILE A 106 -5.95 14.02 4.56
N ALA A 107 -6.83 14.15 3.57
CA ALA A 107 -6.48 14.75 2.28
C ALA A 107 -5.93 16.18 2.45
N ARG A 108 -6.52 17.01 3.31
CA ARG A 108 -6.01 18.35 3.60
C ARG A 108 -4.60 18.35 4.18
N GLY A 109 -4.30 17.41 5.07
CA GLY A 109 -2.97 17.29 5.67
C GLY A 109 -1.91 16.83 4.68
N VAL A 110 -2.28 15.93 3.76
CA VAL A 110 -1.37 15.41 2.72
C VAL A 110 -1.17 16.41 1.58
N ASP A 111 -2.25 17.09 1.16
CA ASP A 111 -2.23 17.98 -0.01
C ASP A 111 -1.54 19.31 0.24
N LYS A 112 -1.55 19.78 1.46
CA LYS A 112 -0.97 21.07 1.85
C LYS A 112 -0.37 20.95 3.23
N SER A 113 0.87 20.51 3.31
CA SER A 113 1.63 20.56 4.57
C SER A 113 1.72 22.01 5.08
N ASP A 114 1.89 22.18 6.36
CA ASP A 114 2.03 23.52 6.95
C ASP A 114 3.26 24.24 6.36
N GLU A 115 4.34 23.51 6.09
CA GLU A 115 5.54 24.04 5.44
C GLU A 115 5.30 24.51 4.01
N TYR A 116 4.48 23.76 3.24
CA TYR A 116 4.08 24.17 1.88
C TYR A 116 3.23 25.45 1.88
N ARG A 117 2.33 25.58 2.88
CA ARG A 117 1.52 26.79 3.05
C ARG A 117 2.37 28.02 3.36
N ASP A 118 3.41 27.84 4.19
CA ASP A 118 4.25 28.93 4.67
C ASP A 118 5.40 29.29 3.72
N ARG A 119 5.95 28.33 2.99
CA ARG A 119 7.18 28.48 2.19
C ARG A 119 7.04 28.17 0.71
N GLY A 120 5.97 27.52 0.27
CA GLY A 120 5.73 27.13 -1.13
C GLY A 120 6.67 26.04 -1.67
N GLU A 121 7.30 25.25 -0.79
CA GLU A 121 8.27 24.21 -1.16
C GLU A 121 7.60 22.84 -1.26
N ILE A 122 7.69 22.23 -2.46
CA ILE A 122 7.07 20.93 -2.78
C ILE A 122 7.74 19.76 -2.03
N LEU A 123 9.02 19.89 -1.67
CA LEU A 123 9.79 18.81 -1.02
C LEU A 123 9.24 18.44 0.35
N ASP A 124 8.68 19.38 1.08
CA ASP A 124 8.18 19.20 2.43
C ASP A 124 6.80 18.49 2.48
N MET A 125 6.13 18.37 1.33
CA MET A 125 4.85 17.67 1.24
C MET A 125 4.97 16.18 1.62
N TYR A 126 6.08 15.52 1.30
CA TYR A 126 6.34 14.13 1.66
C TYR A 126 6.68 13.95 3.14
N LEU A 127 7.28 14.95 3.76
CA LEU A 127 7.65 14.92 5.19
C LEU A 127 6.44 15.12 6.09
N SER A 128 5.36 15.74 5.62
CA SER A 128 4.15 15.98 6.40
C SER A 128 3.40 14.69 6.76
N LEU A 129 3.48 13.65 5.93
CA LEU A 129 2.91 12.33 6.23
C LEU A 129 3.54 11.70 7.48
N ILE A 130 4.84 11.85 7.67
CA ILE A 130 5.56 11.35 8.85
C ILE A 130 5.09 12.09 10.11
N HIS A 131 4.83 13.38 10.02
CA HIS A 131 4.38 14.19 11.14
C HIS A 131 2.91 13.96 11.52
N ILE A 132 2.08 13.55 10.58
CA ILE A 132 0.66 13.25 10.81
C ILE A 132 0.47 11.83 11.34
N SER A 133 1.20 10.86 10.79
CA SER A 133 1.09 9.45 11.16
C SER A 133 1.90 9.07 12.40
N GLU A 134 2.99 9.77 12.67
CA GLU A 134 3.79 9.60 13.89
C GLU A 134 3.89 10.92 14.67
N PRO A 135 3.01 11.15 15.64
CA PRO A 135 3.15 12.31 16.51
C PRO A 135 4.52 12.24 17.20
N THR A 136 5.32 13.27 16.98
CA THR A 136 6.64 13.41 17.62
C THR A 136 6.48 13.23 19.12
N ARG A 137 7.12 12.20 19.66
CA ARG A 137 7.23 12.03 21.12
C ARG A 137 7.99 13.23 21.69
N PRO A 138 7.50 13.82 22.79
CA PRO A 138 8.19 14.90 23.45
C PRO A 138 9.57 14.48 23.96
#